data_614a226c288d12a6afc92e0222289c58
#
_entry.id   614a226c288d12a6afc92e0222289c58
#
_cell.length_a   1.000
_cell.length_b   1.000
_cell.length_c   1.000
_cell.angle_alpha   90.00
_cell.angle_beta   90.00
_cell.angle_gamma   90.00
#
_symmetry.space_group_name_H-M   'P 1'
#
loop_
_entity.id
_entity.type
_entity.pdbx_description
1 polymer ?
#
loop_
_entity_poly.entity_id
_entity_poly.type
_entity_poly.pdbx_seq_one_letter_code
_entity_poly.pdbx_strand_id
1 'polypeptide(L)'
;TSTQHYGRVGQNVAQVIDRSHPLADIVKCSVQIPTCHTDEDRWDCNVKVNNALLELSRNGGGPIHIDLETTYSTNFNVKELPKQRVIRRYTAEDSLPPMPNGKIGVFVGAHSKWSEALTAAADRFCAKYNAVVLCDQTSNYRGAYRVLCPLALNSSCNDFDVIVDIGNITGAYPYFRCKEFWRVNPDGEIRDTYKRLTNVFQMSEQNFFEQYSKDCADENNSFLTEWKNAYDEIYNKIPKLPFSNIWIAK
;
A
#
# COMPACT_ATOMS: atom_id res chain seq x y z
N THR A 1 6.71 -14.54 22.76
CA THR A 1 7.23 -14.35 24.12
C THR A 1 6.67 -13.08 24.74
N SER A 2 6.71 -12.98 26.06
CA SER A 2 6.29 -11.77 26.78
C SER A 2 7.52 -11.19 27.51
N THR A 3 7.66 -9.89 27.47
CA THR A 3 8.74 -9.17 28.15
C THR A 3 8.20 -7.93 28.88
N GLN A 4 9.02 -7.36 29.76
CA GLN A 4 8.77 -6.05 30.36
C GLN A 4 9.36 -4.96 29.47
N HIS A 5 9.17 -3.69 29.83
CA HIS A 5 9.73 -2.56 29.10
C HIS A 5 11.22 -2.74 28.78
N TYR A 6 11.62 -2.55 27.52
CA TYR A 6 12.98 -2.84 27.05
C TYR A 6 14.08 -2.06 27.79
N GLY A 7 13.79 -0.89 28.33
CA GLY A 7 14.72 -0.15 29.18
C GLY A 7 15.16 -0.88 30.45
N ARG A 8 14.52 -2.00 30.79
CA ARG A 8 14.90 -2.85 31.93
C ARG A 8 15.95 -3.92 31.58
N VAL A 9 16.26 -4.12 30.30
CA VAL A 9 17.32 -5.03 29.86
C VAL A 9 18.65 -4.59 30.48
N GLY A 10 19.39 -5.52 31.10
CA GLY A 10 20.64 -5.25 31.79
C GLY A 10 20.53 -4.60 33.18
N GLN A 11 19.32 -4.38 33.69
CA GLN A 11 19.09 -3.77 35.01
C GLN A 11 18.86 -4.77 36.14
N ASN A 12 19.28 -6.01 35.99
CA ASN A 12 19.07 -7.12 36.97
C ASN A 12 17.59 -7.39 37.33
N VAL A 13 16.68 -7.09 36.40
CA VAL A 13 15.27 -7.40 36.54
C VAL A 13 15.01 -8.82 36.09
N ALA A 14 14.33 -9.61 36.90
CA ALA A 14 14.05 -11.01 36.60
C ALA A 14 13.24 -11.14 35.31
N GLN A 15 13.59 -12.16 34.46
CA GLN A 15 12.94 -12.49 33.19
C GLN A 15 13.03 -11.42 32.09
N VAL A 16 13.87 -10.41 32.26
CA VAL A 16 14.13 -9.37 31.26
C VAL A 16 15.47 -9.61 30.61
N ILE A 17 15.43 -10.24 29.42
CA ILE A 17 16.60 -10.49 28.58
C ILE A 17 16.35 -9.89 27.19
N ASP A 18 17.40 -9.61 26.47
CA ASP A 18 17.28 -9.20 25.07
C ASP A 18 16.84 -10.39 24.21
N ARG A 19 15.68 -10.28 23.59
CA ARG A 19 15.10 -11.26 22.65
C ARG A 19 15.02 -10.72 21.23
N SER A 20 15.61 -9.56 20.98
CA SER A 20 15.58 -8.91 19.65
C SER A 20 16.32 -9.71 18.57
N HIS A 21 17.25 -10.53 18.98
CA HIS A 21 18.12 -11.30 18.07
C HIS A 21 17.98 -12.82 18.31
N PRO A 22 16.83 -13.43 17.94
CA PRO A 22 16.71 -14.88 17.94
C PRO A 22 17.64 -15.49 16.89
N LEU A 23 17.92 -16.78 17.00
CA LEU A 23 18.77 -17.49 16.06
C LEU A 23 18.21 -17.40 14.63
N ALA A 24 18.93 -16.71 13.76
CA ALA A 24 18.46 -16.36 12.40
C ALA A 24 18.32 -17.57 11.46
N ASP A 25 18.95 -18.70 11.78
CA ASP A 25 18.83 -19.97 11.08
C ASP A 25 17.54 -20.73 11.43
N ILE A 26 16.88 -20.36 12.53
CA ILE A 26 15.65 -21.01 12.99
C ILE A 26 14.43 -20.15 12.67
N VAL A 27 14.55 -18.82 12.78
CA VAL A 27 13.39 -17.89 12.73
C VAL A 27 13.40 -17.09 11.45
N LYS A 28 12.32 -17.20 10.65
CA LYS A 28 12.12 -16.42 9.41
C LYS A 28 11.93 -14.94 9.65
N CYS A 29 11.20 -14.59 10.71
CA CYS A 29 10.87 -13.22 11.06
C CYS A 29 10.81 -13.08 12.58
N SER A 30 11.42 -12.02 13.08
CA SER A 30 11.31 -11.63 14.49
C SER A 30 10.85 -10.20 14.60
N VAL A 31 9.83 -9.95 15.42
CA VAL A 31 9.30 -8.61 15.67
C VAL A 31 9.14 -8.33 17.14
N GLN A 32 9.45 -7.10 17.54
CA GLN A 32 9.19 -6.58 18.87
C GLN A 32 7.98 -5.66 18.84
N ILE A 33 7.02 -5.92 19.72
CA ILE A 33 5.77 -5.19 19.86
C ILE A 33 5.80 -4.44 21.18
N PRO A 34 6.03 -3.11 21.15
CA PRO A 34 6.06 -2.29 22.34
C PRO A 34 4.66 -2.01 22.88
N THR A 35 4.57 -1.47 24.09
CA THR A 35 3.33 -0.90 24.61
C THR A 35 2.94 0.32 23.76
N CYS A 36 1.71 0.33 23.24
CA CYS A 36 1.21 1.38 22.38
C CYS A 36 0.69 2.58 23.17
N HIS A 37 1.19 3.76 22.90
CA HIS A 37 0.78 5.03 23.51
C HIS A 37 0.09 5.97 22.51
N THR A 38 0.46 5.87 21.22
CA THR A 38 -0.01 6.73 20.14
C THR A 38 -0.70 5.91 19.03
N ASP A 39 -1.38 6.57 18.12
CA ASP A 39 -1.92 5.92 16.92
C ASP A 39 -0.82 5.44 15.98
N GLU A 40 0.34 6.10 15.98
CA GLU A 40 1.53 5.66 15.24
C GLU A 40 2.05 4.32 15.78
N ASP A 41 2.13 4.18 17.11
CA ASP A 41 2.54 2.90 17.73
C ASP A 41 1.55 1.78 17.39
N ARG A 42 0.25 2.07 17.42
CA ARG A 42 -0.80 1.08 17.05
C ARG A 42 -0.68 0.62 15.60
N TRP A 43 -0.43 1.58 14.69
CA TRP A 43 -0.20 1.27 13.29
C TRP A 43 1.07 0.42 13.10
N ASP A 44 2.20 0.81 13.69
CA ASP A 44 3.47 0.07 13.60
C ASP A 44 3.31 -1.35 14.14
N CYS A 45 2.69 -1.51 15.32
CA CYS A 45 2.39 -2.83 15.89
C CYS A 45 1.50 -3.67 14.96
N ASN A 46 0.46 -3.07 14.38
CA ASN A 46 -0.42 -3.76 13.44
C ASN A 46 0.34 -4.25 12.20
N VAL A 47 1.20 -3.40 11.62
CA VAL A 47 2.04 -3.77 10.46
C VAL A 47 3.00 -4.90 10.84
N LYS A 48 3.70 -4.79 11.97
CA LYS A 48 4.66 -5.80 12.44
C LYS A 48 4.00 -7.16 12.67
N VAL A 49 2.84 -7.19 13.33
CA VAL A 49 2.11 -8.44 13.59
C VAL A 49 1.63 -9.07 12.28
N ASN A 50 1.01 -8.27 11.38
CA ASN A 50 0.59 -8.78 10.07
C ASN A 50 1.79 -9.32 9.27
N ASN A 51 2.92 -8.61 9.25
CA ASN A 51 4.12 -9.06 8.57
C ASN A 51 4.61 -10.40 9.13
N ALA A 52 4.75 -10.52 10.44
CA ALA A 52 5.18 -11.75 11.07
C ALA A 52 4.24 -12.93 10.73
N LEU A 53 2.93 -12.73 10.84
CA LEU A 53 1.95 -13.79 10.54
C LEU A 53 1.98 -14.21 9.07
N LEU A 54 2.19 -13.28 8.13
CA LEU A 54 2.28 -13.59 6.71
C LEU A 54 3.57 -14.34 6.34
N GLU A 55 4.64 -14.19 7.12
CA GLU A 55 5.90 -14.95 6.90
C GLU A 55 5.79 -16.43 7.30
N LEU A 56 4.76 -16.82 8.06
CA LEU A 56 4.50 -18.24 8.38
C LEU A 56 4.32 -19.12 7.13
N SER A 57 3.81 -18.57 6.04
CA SER A 57 3.53 -19.31 4.80
C SER A 57 4.33 -18.83 3.58
N ARG A 58 4.98 -17.67 3.64
CA ARG A 58 5.69 -17.10 2.49
C ARG A 58 6.90 -17.94 2.08
N ASN A 59 7.03 -18.20 0.77
CA ASN A 59 8.18 -18.89 0.19
C ASN A 59 8.58 -20.19 0.96
N GLY A 60 7.58 -21.05 1.20
CA GLY A 60 7.74 -22.29 1.96
C GLY A 60 7.60 -22.14 3.47
N GLY A 61 7.41 -20.92 3.96
CA GLY A 61 7.12 -20.65 5.37
C GLY A 61 8.26 -20.89 6.35
N GLY A 62 7.94 -20.80 7.62
CA GLY A 62 8.86 -21.11 8.72
C GLY A 62 8.42 -20.45 10.04
N PRO A 63 9.12 -20.76 11.14
CA PRO A 63 8.83 -20.21 12.45
C PRO A 63 9.00 -18.68 12.46
N ILE A 64 8.13 -18.01 13.21
CA ILE A 64 8.23 -16.58 13.51
C ILE A 64 8.39 -16.38 15.02
N HIS A 65 8.96 -15.25 15.40
CA HIS A 65 9.07 -14.84 16.78
C HIS A 65 8.39 -13.47 16.96
N ILE A 66 7.45 -13.41 17.89
CA ILE A 66 6.82 -12.15 18.32
C ILE A 66 7.14 -11.97 19.79
N ASP A 67 7.84 -10.90 20.13
CA ASP A 67 8.14 -10.51 21.49
C ASP A 67 7.24 -9.34 21.89
N LEU A 68 6.39 -9.58 22.91
CA LEU A 68 5.38 -8.64 23.36
C LEU A 68 5.85 -7.95 24.63
N GLU A 69 5.99 -6.64 24.59
CA GLU A 69 6.12 -5.83 25.79
C GLU A 69 4.76 -5.80 26.52
N THR A 70 4.76 -6.23 27.76
CA THR A 70 3.55 -6.32 28.57
C THR A 70 3.68 -5.48 29.83
N THR A 71 2.55 -4.91 30.26
CA THR A 71 2.42 -4.19 31.53
C THR A 71 1.40 -4.90 32.42
N TYR A 72 1.55 -4.73 33.71
CA TYR A 72 0.52 -5.21 34.64
C TYR A 72 -0.74 -4.36 34.49
N SER A 73 -1.88 -5.01 34.27
CA SER A 73 -3.18 -4.36 34.28
C SER A 73 -4.06 -4.99 35.35
N THR A 74 -4.74 -4.16 36.08
CA THR A 74 -5.79 -4.58 37.03
C THR A 74 -7.20 -4.46 36.47
N ASN A 75 -7.32 -3.96 35.22
CA ASN A 75 -8.60 -3.83 34.55
C ASN A 75 -8.92 -5.10 33.76
N PHE A 76 -9.80 -5.91 34.31
CA PHE A 76 -10.32 -7.14 33.68
C PHE A 76 -11.73 -6.96 33.08
N ASN A 77 -12.20 -5.73 32.91
CA ASN A 77 -13.55 -5.43 32.43
C ASN A 77 -13.68 -5.44 30.90
N VAL A 78 -12.59 -5.65 30.16
CA VAL A 78 -12.61 -5.74 28.70
C VAL A 78 -13.30 -7.04 28.30
N LYS A 79 -14.50 -6.94 27.70
CA LYS A 79 -15.28 -8.09 27.24
C LYS A 79 -15.05 -8.41 25.77
N GLU A 80 -14.72 -7.41 24.97
CA GLU A 80 -14.50 -7.55 23.54
C GLU A 80 -13.20 -6.86 23.15
N LEU A 81 -12.42 -7.51 22.29
CA LEU A 81 -11.22 -6.91 21.73
C LEU A 81 -11.60 -6.03 20.53
N PRO A 82 -10.98 -4.86 20.37
CA PRO A 82 -11.22 -4.02 19.21
C PRO A 82 -10.79 -4.74 17.93
N LYS A 83 -11.60 -4.60 16.87
CA LYS A 83 -11.25 -5.14 15.56
C LYS A 83 -9.95 -4.51 15.06
N GLN A 84 -9.05 -5.35 14.58
CA GLN A 84 -7.78 -4.93 14.00
C GLN A 84 -7.82 -5.08 12.49
N ARG A 85 -7.07 -4.23 11.79
CA ARG A 85 -6.88 -4.39 10.35
C ARG A 85 -6.05 -5.64 10.08
N VAL A 86 -6.53 -6.44 9.14
CA VAL A 86 -5.84 -7.64 8.64
C VAL A 86 -5.30 -7.35 7.25
N ILE A 87 -4.01 -7.59 7.05
CA ILE A 87 -3.38 -7.54 5.74
C ILE A 87 -3.32 -8.97 5.20
N ARG A 88 -3.75 -9.16 3.95
CA ARG A 88 -3.71 -10.45 3.27
C ARG A 88 -2.66 -10.44 2.17
N ARG A 89 -2.05 -11.58 1.91
CA ARG A 89 -1.14 -11.77 0.78
C ARG A 89 -1.75 -12.79 -0.17
N TYR A 90 -1.66 -12.50 -1.46
CA TYR A 90 -2.10 -13.35 -2.54
C TYR A 90 -0.95 -13.58 -3.52
N THR A 91 -0.80 -14.81 -4.00
CA THR A 91 0.09 -15.19 -5.09
C THR A 91 -0.70 -15.32 -6.40
N ALA A 92 0.00 -15.58 -7.49
CA ALA A 92 -0.66 -15.76 -8.80
C ALA A 92 -1.56 -17.01 -8.87
N GLU A 93 -1.33 -17.98 -7.99
CA GLU A 93 -2.07 -19.25 -7.91
C GLU A 93 -3.29 -19.19 -7.00
N ASP A 94 -3.41 -18.11 -6.19
CA ASP A 94 -4.52 -17.96 -5.26
C ASP A 94 -5.79 -17.48 -5.98
N SER A 95 -6.94 -17.78 -5.37
CA SER A 95 -8.20 -17.14 -5.75
C SER A 95 -8.18 -15.69 -5.29
N LEU A 96 -8.11 -14.76 -6.24
CA LEU A 96 -8.02 -13.35 -5.94
C LEU A 96 -9.36 -12.79 -5.41
N PRO A 97 -9.31 -11.80 -4.49
CA PRO A 97 -10.53 -11.14 -4.03
C PRO A 97 -11.20 -10.39 -5.20
N PRO A 98 -12.53 -10.26 -5.20
CA PRO A 98 -13.20 -9.46 -6.21
C PRO A 98 -12.75 -7.99 -6.11
N MET A 99 -12.62 -7.32 -7.25
CA MET A 99 -12.39 -5.89 -7.28
C MET A 99 -13.61 -5.17 -6.70
N PRO A 100 -13.47 -4.32 -5.67
CA PRO A 100 -14.58 -3.56 -5.15
C PRO A 100 -15.20 -2.64 -6.20
N ASN A 101 -16.51 -2.45 -6.13
CA ASN A 101 -17.19 -1.47 -6.96
C ASN A 101 -16.86 -0.05 -6.50
N GLY A 102 -16.71 0.88 -7.43
CA GLY A 102 -16.51 2.29 -7.12
C GLY A 102 -15.34 2.93 -7.87
N LYS A 103 -14.76 3.96 -7.27
CA LYS A 103 -13.65 4.73 -7.84
C LYS A 103 -12.32 4.03 -7.57
N ILE A 104 -11.64 3.60 -8.63
CA ILE A 104 -10.38 2.87 -8.57
C ILE A 104 -9.27 3.71 -9.16
N GLY A 105 -8.17 3.83 -8.42
CA GLY A 105 -6.93 4.44 -8.90
C GLY A 105 -5.79 3.41 -8.95
N VAL A 106 -5.00 3.44 -10.01
CA VAL A 106 -3.71 2.75 -10.06
C VAL A 106 -2.64 3.81 -9.80
N PHE A 107 -2.05 3.79 -8.62
CA PHE A 107 -0.97 4.71 -8.30
C PHE A 107 0.37 4.10 -8.68
N VAL A 108 1.13 4.84 -9.48
CA VAL A 108 2.43 4.41 -9.98
C VAL A 108 3.52 5.28 -9.38
N GLY A 109 4.28 4.74 -8.45
CA GLY A 109 5.51 5.36 -7.96
C GLY A 109 6.64 5.33 -9.01
N ALA A 110 7.89 5.48 -8.59
CA ALA A 110 9.03 5.36 -9.50
C ALA A 110 9.03 3.98 -10.16
N HIS A 111 9.06 3.97 -11.49
CA HIS A 111 8.96 2.76 -12.29
C HIS A 111 9.96 2.77 -13.44
N SER A 112 10.44 1.59 -13.83
CA SER A 112 11.21 1.41 -15.06
C SER A 112 10.35 1.70 -16.28
N LYS A 113 10.96 1.70 -17.47
CA LYS A 113 10.20 1.84 -18.72
C LYS A 113 9.18 0.70 -18.84
N TRP A 114 7.94 1.06 -19.10
CA TRP A 114 6.86 0.10 -19.32
C TRP A 114 7.03 -0.63 -20.66
N SER A 115 6.76 -1.95 -20.64
CA SER A 115 6.58 -2.71 -21.87
C SER A 115 5.22 -2.38 -22.52
N GLU A 116 5.09 -2.65 -23.82
CA GLU A 116 3.81 -2.53 -24.51
C GLU A 116 2.76 -3.48 -23.90
N ALA A 117 3.17 -4.69 -23.54
CA ALA A 117 2.29 -5.69 -22.93
C ALA A 117 1.75 -5.23 -21.56
N LEU A 118 2.62 -4.70 -20.69
CA LEU A 118 2.21 -4.16 -19.39
C LEU A 118 1.28 -2.96 -19.56
N THR A 119 1.61 -2.03 -20.47
CA THR A 119 0.77 -0.86 -20.76
C THR A 119 -0.62 -1.29 -21.24
N ALA A 120 -0.69 -2.22 -22.20
CA ALA A 120 -1.96 -2.73 -22.71
C ALA A 120 -2.78 -3.49 -21.63
N ALA A 121 -2.12 -4.21 -20.72
CA ALA A 121 -2.81 -4.88 -19.61
C ALA A 121 -3.40 -3.88 -18.64
N ALA A 122 -2.67 -2.83 -18.27
CA ALA A 122 -3.15 -1.75 -17.41
C ALA A 122 -4.29 -0.96 -18.07
N ASP A 123 -4.18 -0.68 -19.38
CA ASP A 123 -5.24 0.03 -20.11
C ASP A 123 -6.55 -0.80 -20.13
N ARG A 124 -6.47 -2.12 -20.38
CA ARG A 124 -7.64 -3.01 -20.30
C ARG A 124 -8.25 -3.05 -18.89
N PHE A 125 -7.41 -3.10 -17.87
CA PHE A 125 -7.87 -3.03 -16.49
C PHE A 125 -8.63 -1.73 -16.21
N CYS A 126 -8.07 -0.59 -16.62
CA CYS A 126 -8.70 0.71 -16.45
C CYS A 126 -10.02 0.83 -17.23
N ALA A 127 -10.08 0.32 -18.46
CA ALA A 127 -11.30 0.26 -19.26
C ALA A 127 -12.42 -0.52 -18.54
N LYS A 128 -12.07 -1.71 -18.04
CA LYS A 128 -13.02 -2.59 -17.37
C LYS A 128 -13.58 -2.00 -16.07
N TYR A 129 -12.74 -1.37 -15.28
CA TYR A 129 -13.11 -0.91 -13.93
C TYR A 129 -13.35 0.60 -13.84
N ASN A 130 -13.41 1.31 -14.96
CA ASN A 130 -13.51 2.78 -14.96
C ASN A 130 -12.45 3.42 -14.07
N ALA A 131 -11.20 2.94 -14.17
CA ALA A 131 -10.09 3.34 -13.33
C ALA A 131 -9.21 4.39 -14.02
N VAL A 132 -8.35 5.04 -13.24
CA VAL A 132 -7.33 5.97 -13.74
C VAL A 132 -5.95 5.56 -13.28
N VAL A 133 -4.92 5.91 -14.06
CA VAL A 133 -3.52 5.69 -13.69
C VAL A 133 -2.92 7.01 -13.20
N LEU A 134 -2.69 7.07 -11.89
CA LEU A 134 -2.19 8.23 -11.18
C LEU A 134 -0.66 8.26 -11.27
N CYS A 135 -0.13 9.21 -12.01
CA CYS A 135 1.29 9.31 -12.34
C CYS A 135 1.93 10.57 -11.78
N ASP A 136 3.20 10.46 -11.50
CA ASP A 136 4.12 11.58 -11.36
C ASP A 136 5.20 11.54 -12.46
N GLN A 137 6.24 12.35 -12.34
CA GLN A 137 7.35 12.42 -13.31
C GLN A 137 8.22 11.16 -13.34
N THR A 138 8.13 10.28 -12.33
CA THR A 138 8.95 9.07 -12.20
C THR A 138 8.22 7.79 -12.62
N SER A 139 6.93 7.88 -12.91
CA SER A 139 6.05 6.72 -13.14
C SER A 139 6.26 6.03 -14.49
N ASN A 140 6.78 6.74 -15.49
CA ASN A 140 7.06 6.24 -16.85
C ASN A 140 5.89 5.61 -17.62
N TYR A 141 4.66 5.62 -17.08
CA TYR A 141 3.49 5.15 -17.81
C TYR A 141 3.05 6.18 -18.87
N ARG A 142 2.73 5.69 -20.09
CA ARG A 142 2.32 6.52 -21.22
C ARG A 142 1.03 6.02 -21.89
N GLY A 143 0.27 5.17 -21.21
CA GLY A 143 -1.00 4.64 -21.70
C GLY A 143 -2.16 5.66 -21.67
N ALA A 144 -3.33 5.23 -22.12
CA ALA A 144 -4.49 6.08 -22.36
C ALA A 144 -5.13 6.66 -21.08
N TYR A 145 -4.95 5.99 -19.94
CA TYR A 145 -5.61 6.31 -18.67
C TYR A 145 -4.77 7.17 -17.72
N ARG A 146 -3.71 7.77 -18.25
CA ARG A 146 -2.77 8.60 -17.50
C ARG A 146 -3.41 9.89 -17.01
N VAL A 147 -3.24 10.18 -15.73
CA VAL A 147 -3.49 11.49 -15.12
C VAL A 147 -2.30 11.92 -14.27
N LEU A 148 -1.94 13.20 -14.32
CA LEU A 148 -0.86 13.78 -13.51
C LEU A 148 -1.42 14.12 -12.13
N CYS A 149 -1.37 13.16 -11.21
CA CYS A 149 -2.02 13.28 -9.91
C CYS A 149 -1.54 14.48 -9.07
N PRO A 150 -0.27 14.93 -9.08
CA PRO A 150 0.15 16.04 -8.24
C PRO A 150 -0.59 17.35 -8.51
N LEU A 151 -1.06 17.57 -9.74
CA LEU A 151 -1.78 18.79 -10.08
C LEU A 151 -3.22 18.80 -9.55
N ALA A 152 -3.89 17.65 -9.52
CA ALA A 152 -5.32 17.56 -9.20
C ALA A 152 -5.63 16.92 -7.83
N LEU A 153 -4.63 16.72 -6.96
CA LEU A 153 -4.81 16.07 -5.66
C LEU A 153 -5.78 16.79 -4.71
N ASN A 154 -5.95 18.09 -4.86
CA ASN A 154 -6.88 18.87 -4.05
C ASN A 154 -8.30 18.94 -4.63
N SER A 155 -8.54 18.24 -5.75
CA SER A 155 -9.88 18.19 -6.36
C SER A 155 -10.79 17.19 -5.64
N SER A 156 -12.08 17.25 -5.96
CA SER A 156 -13.09 16.29 -5.48
C SER A 156 -12.86 14.87 -6.03
N CYS A 157 -12.05 14.73 -7.09
CA CYS A 157 -11.72 13.43 -7.67
C CYS A 157 -10.83 12.58 -6.77
N ASN A 158 -10.09 13.19 -5.83
CA ASN A 158 -9.18 12.51 -4.92
C ASN A 158 -9.90 11.78 -3.77
N ASP A 159 -10.85 10.92 -4.14
CA ASP A 159 -11.58 10.06 -3.21
C ASP A 159 -11.81 8.70 -3.90
N PHE A 160 -11.19 7.64 -3.35
CA PHE A 160 -11.15 6.34 -3.97
C PHE A 160 -11.74 5.26 -3.05
N ASP A 161 -12.36 4.28 -3.66
CA ASP A 161 -12.70 3.04 -2.95
C ASP A 161 -11.46 2.17 -2.81
N VAL A 162 -10.67 2.05 -3.88
CA VAL A 162 -9.40 1.30 -3.88
C VAL A 162 -8.31 2.09 -4.60
N ILE A 163 -7.13 2.10 -4.02
CA ILE A 163 -5.87 2.45 -4.70
C ILE A 163 -5.06 1.16 -4.87
N VAL A 164 -4.71 0.85 -6.10
CA VAL A 164 -3.72 -0.19 -6.46
C VAL A 164 -2.35 0.49 -6.60
N ASP A 165 -1.44 0.19 -5.70
CA ASP A 165 -0.09 0.77 -5.64
C ASP A 165 0.93 -0.15 -6.30
N ILE A 166 1.67 0.39 -7.27
CA ILE A 166 2.74 -0.28 -7.99
C ILE A 166 4.00 0.58 -8.06
N GLY A 167 5.11 -0.04 -8.41
CA GLY A 167 6.40 0.65 -8.48
C GLY A 167 7.02 0.91 -7.11
N ASN A 168 7.90 1.92 -7.04
CA ASN A 168 8.69 2.25 -5.86
C ASN A 168 8.32 3.62 -5.28
N ILE A 169 9.23 4.26 -4.54
CA ILE A 169 9.00 5.54 -3.90
C ILE A 169 8.64 6.61 -4.94
N THR A 170 7.53 7.30 -4.72
CA THR A 170 7.11 8.43 -5.56
C THR A 170 7.99 9.66 -5.34
N GLY A 171 8.16 10.45 -6.40
CA GLY A 171 8.80 11.76 -6.33
C GLY A 171 7.88 12.91 -5.92
N ALA A 172 6.58 12.67 -5.76
CA ALA A 172 5.57 13.73 -5.62
C ALA A 172 4.86 13.81 -4.27
N TYR A 173 5.08 12.88 -3.35
CA TYR A 173 4.43 12.81 -2.01
C TYR A 173 2.89 13.00 -2.06
N PRO A 174 2.16 12.27 -2.91
CA PRO A 174 0.72 12.45 -2.99
C PRO A 174 0.04 11.97 -1.70
N TYR A 175 -1.09 12.62 -1.37
CA TYR A 175 -1.98 12.16 -0.32
C TYR A 175 -3.30 11.73 -0.95
N PHE A 176 -3.69 10.47 -0.74
CA PHE A 176 -4.94 9.92 -1.26
C PHE A 176 -5.94 9.67 -0.13
N ARG A 177 -7.20 10.01 -0.39
CA ARG A 177 -8.32 9.52 0.40
C ARG A 177 -8.79 8.21 -0.23
N CYS A 178 -8.62 7.09 0.47
CA CYS A 178 -9.06 5.79 -0.02
C CYS A 178 -9.60 4.93 1.12
N LYS A 179 -10.52 4.01 0.80
CA LYS A 179 -11.03 3.03 1.75
C LYS A 179 -10.06 1.87 1.92
N GLU A 180 -9.53 1.37 0.80
CA GLU A 180 -8.55 0.28 0.77
C GLU A 180 -7.33 0.66 -0.05
N PHE A 181 -6.20 0.11 0.36
CA PHE A 181 -4.94 0.26 -0.34
C PHE A 181 -4.38 -1.14 -0.64
N TRP A 182 -4.14 -1.42 -1.91
CA TRP A 182 -3.66 -2.70 -2.42
C TRP A 182 -2.27 -2.52 -3.01
N ARG A 183 -1.33 -3.33 -2.61
CA ARG A 183 0.01 -3.29 -3.19
C ARG A 183 0.27 -4.47 -4.09
N VAL A 184 0.80 -4.21 -5.28
CA VAL A 184 1.25 -5.24 -6.22
C VAL A 184 2.76 -5.15 -6.38
N ASN A 185 3.48 -6.20 -6.00
CA ASN A 185 4.92 -6.29 -6.16
C ASN A 185 5.38 -7.76 -6.10
N PRO A 186 6.30 -8.21 -6.99
CA PRO A 186 6.81 -9.59 -6.97
C PRO A 186 7.48 -10.00 -5.66
N ASP A 187 8.02 -9.06 -4.88
CA ASP A 187 8.61 -9.36 -3.57
C ASP A 187 7.59 -9.75 -2.49
N GLY A 188 6.32 -9.35 -2.65
CA GLY A 188 5.24 -9.62 -1.70
C GLY A 188 5.44 -9.00 -0.31
N GLU A 189 6.29 -7.97 -0.19
CA GLU A 189 6.54 -7.31 1.07
C GLU A 189 5.46 -6.30 1.43
N ILE A 190 5.21 -6.17 2.74
CA ILE A 190 4.30 -5.15 3.26
C ILE A 190 4.98 -3.79 3.21
N ARG A 191 4.36 -2.85 2.49
CA ARG A 191 4.72 -1.43 2.48
C ARG A 191 3.45 -0.61 2.63
N ASP A 192 3.19 -0.14 3.84
CA ASP A 192 1.93 0.52 4.22
C ASP A 192 2.09 2.04 4.33
N THR A 193 2.55 2.66 3.25
CA THR A 193 2.86 4.10 3.17
C THR A 193 1.68 4.98 3.60
N TYR A 194 0.46 4.57 3.30
CA TYR A 194 -0.75 5.35 3.56
C TYR A 194 -1.57 4.85 4.75
N LYS A 195 -1.05 3.89 5.52
CA LYS A 195 -1.69 3.31 6.72
C LYS A 195 -3.07 2.67 6.45
N ARG A 196 -3.29 2.21 5.21
CA ARG A 196 -4.56 1.64 4.75
C ARG A 196 -4.41 0.34 3.95
N LEU A 197 -3.22 -0.25 3.96
CA LEU A 197 -2.94 -1.49 3.24
C LEU A 197 -3.82 -2.62 3.74
N THR A 198 -4.53 -3.27 2.83
CA THR A 198 -5.38 -4.44 3.13
C THR A 198 -4.92 -5.68 2.38
N ASN A 199 -4.41 -5.52 1.15
CA ASN A 199 -4.00 -6.64 0.32
C ASN A 199 -2.62 -6.41 -0.31
N VAL A 200 -1.82 -7.46 -0.34
CA VAL A 200 -0.53 -7.53 -1.02
C VAL A 200 -0.61 -8.63 -2.07
N PHE A 201 -0.30 -8.30 -3.31
CA PHE A 201 -0.28 -9.26 -4.41
C PHE A 201 1.17 -9.55 -4.78
N GLN A 202 1.64 -10.73 -4.38
CA GLN A 202 2.99 -11.22 -4.67
C GLN A 202 3.04 -11.79 -6.07
N MET A 203 3.00 -10.93 -7.06
CA MET A 203 3.05 -11.27 -8.49
C MET A 203 3.54 -10.07 -9.31
N SER A 204 3.84 -10.30 -10.59
CA SER A 204 4.15 -9.20 -11.50
C SER A 204 2.91 -8.34 -11.74
N GLU A 205 3.12 -7.05 -11.98
CA GLU A 205 2.06 -6.08 -12.27
C GLU A 205 1.26 -6.50 -13.53
N GLN A 206 1.95 -7.00 -14.55
CA GLN A 206 1.30 -7.51 -15.75
C GLN A 206 0.34 -8.66 -15.43
N ASN A 207 0.78 -9.63 -14.62
CA ASN A 207 -0.07 -10.75 -14.21
C ASN A 207 -1.29 -10.27 -13.43
N PHE A 208 -1.11 -9.33 -12.50
CA PHE A 208 -2.22 -8.73 -11.75
C PHE A 208 -3.27 -8.12 -12.68
N PHE A 209 -2.85 -7.23 -13.59
CA PHE A 209 -3.78 -6.59 -14.51
C PHE A 209 -4.46 -7.60 -15.44
N GLU A 210 -3.72 -8.57 -15.97
CA GLU A 210 -4.29 -9.62 -16.84
C GLU A 210 -5.31 -10.47 -16.10
N GLN A 211 -5.04 -10.87 -14.86
CA GLN A 211 -5.99 -11.68 -14.08
C GLN A 211 -7.31 -10.95 -13.82
N TYR A 212 -7.25 -9.66 -13.47
CA TYR A 212 -8.44 -8.86 -13.24
C TYR A 212 -9.17 -8.46 -14.54
N SER A 213 -8.49 -8.48 -15.70
CA SER A 213 -9.06 -8.06 -16.98
C SER A 213 -9.60 -9.20 -17.86
N LYS A 214 -9.61 -10.45 -17.37
CA LYS A 214 -9.94 -11.65 -18.18
C LYS A 214 -11.29 -11.58 -18.90
N ASP A 215 -12.29 -10.93 -18.32
CA ASP A 215 -13.61 -10.78 -18.94
C ASP A 215 -13.82 -9.30 -19.27
N CYS A 216 -13.78 -8.97 -20.57
CA CYS A 216 -13.96 -7.59 -21.03
C CYS A 216 -15.39 -7.13 -20.74
N ALA A 217 -15.56 -6.03 -20.04
CA ALA A 217 -16.82 -5.30 -19.90
C ALA A 217 -16.83 -4.10 -20.85
N ASP A 218 -17.98 -3.45 -20.99
CA ASP A 218 -18.13 -2.22 -21.77
C ASP A 218 -17.17 -1.15 -21.23
N GLU A 219 -16.51 -0.43 -22.15
CA GLU A 219 -15.60 0.65 -21.78
C GLU A 219 -16.37 1.81 -21.14
N ASN A 220 -16.06 2.10 -19.89
CA ASN A 220 -16.55 3.27 -19.19
C ASN A 220 -15.35 4.15 -18.77
N ASN A 221 -15.29 5.37 -19.30
CA ASN A 221 -14.19 6.32 -19.09
C ASN A 221 -14.64 7.56 -18.30
N SER A 222 -15.76 7.51 -17.61
CA SER A 222 -16.33 8.66 -16.92
C SER A 222 -15.40 9.21 -15.84
N PHE A 223 -14.74 8.33 -15.08
CA PHE A 223 -13.81 8.74 -14.03
C PHE A 223 -12.53 9.36 -14.60
N LEU A 224 -12.01 8.83 -15.71
CA LEU A 224 -10.91 9.47 -16.44
C LEU A 224 -11.29 10.86 -16.93
N THR A 225 -12.52 11.04 -17.43
CA THR A 225 -13.00 12.33 -17.89
C THR A 225 -13.13 13.33 -16.72
N GLU A 226 -13.62 12.88 -15.55
CA GLU A 226 -13.68 13.69 -14.33
C GLU A 226 -12.28 14.20 -13.93
N TRP A 227 -11.26 13.34 -13.95
CA TRP A 227 -9.86 13.71 -13.66
C TRP A 227 -9.27 14.67 -14.70
N LYS A 228 -9.50 14.43 -15.99
CA LYS A 228 -9.04 15.33 -17.06
C LYS A 228 -9.65 16.72 -16.94
N ASN A 229 -10.94 16.80 -16.66
CA ASN A 229 -11.62 18.08 -16.45
C ASN A 229 -11.05 18.84 -15.24
N ALA A 230 -10.83 18.15 -14.12
CA ALA A 230 -10.22 18.75 -12.94
C ALA A 230 -8.78 19.22 -13.19
N TYR A 231 -8.01 18.42 -13.95
CA TYR A 231 -6.67 18.83 -14.39
C TYR A 231 -6.70 20.07 -15.27
N ASP A 232 -7.55 20.10 -16.29
CA ASP A 232 -7.65 21.20 -17.25
C ASP A 232 -8.12 22.49 -16.55
N GLU A 233 -9.07 22.39 -15.62
CA GLU A 233 -9.52 23.53 -14.83
C GLU A 233 -8.36 24.18 -14.05
N ILE A 234 -7.51 23.37 -13.40
CA ILE A 234 -6.38 23.86 -12.62
C ILE A 234 -5.28 24.37 -13.54
N TYR A 235 -4.97 23.62 -14.60
CA TYR A 235 -3.96 24.00 -15.58
C TYR A 235 -4.25 25.36 -16.23
N ASN A 236 -5.51 25.60 -16.60
CA ASN A 236 -5.95 26.85 -17.20
C ASN A 236 -5.91 28.07 -16.25
N LYS A 237 -5.90 27.80 -14.92
CA LYS A 237 -5.71 28.86 -13.91
C LYS A 237 -4.25 29.26 -13.71
N ILE A 238 -3.29 28.51 -14.26
CA ILE A 238 -1.88 28.86 -14.15
C ILE A 238 -1.59 30.10 -15.00
N PRO A 239 -1.13 31.21 -14.40
CA PRO A 239 -0.89 32.44 -15.14
C PRO A 239 0.23 32.29 -16.14
N LYS A 240 0.36 33.25 -17.05
CA LYS A 240 1.52 33.34 -17.94
C LYS A 240 2.77 33.56 -17.09
N LEU A 241 3.66 32.59 -17.08
CA LEU A 241 4.86 32.59 -16.26
C LEU A 241 6.04 33.22 -17.04
N PRO A 242 6.94 33.97 -16.37
CA PRO A 242 8.22 34.35 -16.95
C PRO A 242 9.11 33.10 -17.11
N PHE A 243 10.11 33.19 -17.96
CA PHE A 243 11.08 32.09 -18.15
C PHE A 243 11.72 31.73 -16.79
N SER A 244 11.49 30.53 -16.35
CA SER A 244 11.92 30.01 -15.03
C SER A 244 11.79 28.49 -15.02
N ASN A 245 12.28 27.81 -13.97
CA ASN A 245 12.09 26.39 -13.78
C ASN A 245 10.61 25.99 -13.77
N ILE A 246 9.74 26.84 -13.20
CA ILE A 246 8.29 26.60 -13.18
C ILE A 246 7.71 26.72 -14.60
N TRP A 247 8.18 27.67 -15.40
CA TRP A 247 7.78 27.80 -16.80
C TRP A 247 8.18 26.58 -17.63
N ILE A 248 9.38 26.02 -17.39
CA ILE A 248 9.85 24.81 -18.09
C ILE A 248 8.99 23.59 -17.69
N ALA A 249 8.54 23.54 -16.45
CA ALA A 249 7.72 22.44 -15.92
C ALA A 249 6.24 22.48 -16.38
N LYS A 250 5.76 23.62 -16.86
CA LYS A 250 4.42 23.82 -17.43
C LYS A 250 4.33 23.24 -18.82
#